data_5a50e71ce6200cda1d4d0ea52cf13096
#
_entry.id   5a50e71ce6200cda1d4d0ea52cf13096
#
_cell.length_a   1.000
_cell.length_b   1.000
_cell.length_c   1.000
_cell.angle_alpha   90.00
_cell.angle_beta   90.00
_cell.angle_gamma   90.00
#
_symmetry.space_group_name_H-M   'P 1'
#
loop_
_entity.id
_entity.type
_entity.pdbx_description
1 polymer ?
#
loop_
_entity_poly.entity_id
_entity_poly.type
_entity_poly.pdbx_seq_one_letter_code
_entity_poly.pdbx_strand_id
1 'polypeptide(L)'
;MKYQKILLAYNGSEDGKRALVECGELANFLGAETHLLAVASMPPSLFLTEGFVPEELLEEEKKRTQAVLDEGIRTLREKGFNATGHLAVGEPVEEICRLAKELSCDLIVVGHNQNTSFAARWWKGSVGATLSDYAPCSLLIALSRS
;
A
#
# COMPACT_ATOMS: atom_id res chain seq x y z
N MET A 1 -7.52 4.38 23.11
CA MET A 1 -7.57 3.86 21.75
C MET A 1 -6.42 2.90 21.51
N LYS A 2 -6.69 1.77 20.88
CA LYS A 2 -5.65 0.80 20.57
C LYS A 2 -5.68 0.47 19.10
N TYR A 3 -4.51 0.54 18.48
CA TYR A 3 -4.39 0.07 17.10
C TYR A 3 -4.17 -1.43 17.14
N GLN A 4 -5.18 -2.17 16.73
CA GLN A 4 -5.16 -3.63 16.77
C GLN A 4 -4.94 -4.26 15.40
N LYS A 5 -5.22 -3.53 14.33
CA LYS A 5 -5.13 -4.06 12.98
C LYS A 5 -4.59 -2.99 12.05
N ILE A 6 -3.42 -3.24 11.47
CA ILE A 6 -2.70 -2.28 10.64
C ILE A 6 -2.69 -2.75 9.19
N LEU A 7 -2.94 -1.83 8.27
CA LEU A 7 -2.77 -2.06 6.85
C LEU A 7 -1.62 -1.21 6.34
N LEU A 8 -0.59 -1.85 5.79
CA LEU A 8 0.54 -1.18 5.17
C LEU A 8 0.43 -1.30 3.66
N ALA A 9 0.41 -0.17 2.97
CA ALA A 9 0.45 -0.14 1.51
C ALA A 9 1.91 -0.11 1.05
N TYR A 10 2.30 -1.05 0.20
CA TYR A 10 3.68 -1.25 -0.20
C TYR A 10 3.81 -1.31 -1.72
N ASN A 11 4.75 -0.55 -2.27
CA ASN A 11 4.97 -0.48 -3.72
C ASN A 11 6.38 -0.90 -4.16
N GLY A 12 7.19 -1.40 -3.23
CA GLY A 12 8.55 -1.82 -3.55
C GLY A 12 9.59 -0.71 -3.63
N SER A 13 9.19 0.54 -3.42
CA SER A 13 10.13 1.66 -3.43
C SER A 13 11.03 1.64 -2.19
N GLU A 14 12.13 2.40 -2.24
CA GLU A 14 13.01 2.51 -1.08
C GLU A 14 12.30 3.10 0.13
N ASP A 15 11.43 4.07 -0.11
CA ASP A 15 10.62 4.66 0.95
C ASP A 15 9.63 3.66 1.51
N GLY A 16 9.06 2.83 0.65
CA GLY A 16 8.19 1.76 1.05
C GLY A 16 8.91 0.72 1.91
N LYS A 17 10.15 0.40 1.56
CA LYS A 17 10.95 -0.55 2.35
C LYS A 17 11.22 -0.04 3.75
N ARG A 18 11.49 1.26 3.89
CA ARG A 18 11.64 1.90 5.19
C ARG A 18 10.35 1.82 6.00
N ALA A 19 9.25 2.19 5.36
CA ALA A 19 7.94 2.14 6.00
C ALA A 19 7.59 0.71 6.43
N LEU A 20 8.00 -0.28 5.63
CA LEU A 20 7.79 -1.68 5.93
C LEU A 20 8.41 -2.08 7.27
N VAL A 21 9.69 -1.72 7.46
CA VAL A 21 10.40 -2.04 8.69
C VAL A 21 9.82 -1.29 9.88
N GLU A 22 9.57 0.01 9.72
CA GLU A 22 9.00 0.84 10.78
C GLU A 22 7.60 0.34 11.18
N CYS A 23 6.81 -0.06 10.20
CA CYS A 23 5.48 -0.62 10.46
C CYS A 23 5.57 -1.92 11.25
N GLY A 24 6.52 -2.80 10.89
CA GLY A 24 6.72 -4.05 11.59
C GLY A 24 7.08 -3.83 13.06
N GLU A 25 7.97 -2.88 13.31
CA GLU A 25 8.37 -2.53 14.67
C GLU A 25 7.20 -1.95 15.47
N LEU A 26 6.42 -1.07 14.84
CA LEU A 26 5.25 -0.47 15.48
C LEU A 26 4.20 -1.53 15.77
N ALA A 27 3.92 -2.40 14.82
CA ALA A 27 2.94 -3.47 14.98
C ALA A 27 3.33 -4.41 16.11
N ASN A 28 4.63 -4.75 16.19
CA ASN A 28 5.14 -5.60 17.23
C ASN A 28 4.99 -4.95 18.60
N PHE A 29 5.32 -3.67 18.69
CA PHE A 29 5.18 -2.90 19.92
C PHE A 29 3.72 -2.85 20.40
N LEU A 30 2.79 -2.65 19.47
CA LEU A 30 1.37 -2.55 19.77
C LEU A 30 0.67 -3.91 19.92
N GLY A 31 1.32 -4.99 19.50
CA GLY A 31 0.68 -6.30 19.43
C GLY A 31 -0.40 -6.34 18.37
N ALA A 32 -0.23 -5.57 17.29
CA ALA A 32 -1.23 -5.42 16.24
C ALA A 32 -1.07 -6.46 15.14
N GLU A 33 -2.20 -6.89 14.58
CA GLU A 33 -2.23 -7.75 13.40
C GLU A 33 -1.87 -6.88 12.19
N THR A 34 -0.98 -7.38 11.34
CA THR A 34 -0.46 -6.62 10.19
C THR A 34 -0.91 -7.23 8.88
N HIS A 35 -1.40 -6.38 8.00
CA HIS A 35 -1.77 -6.73 6.63
C HIS A 35 -0.94 -5.88 5.68
N LEU A 36 -0.41 -6.51 4.64
CA LEU A 36 0.42 -5.86 3.63
C LEU A 36 -0.33 -5.87 2.31
N LEU A 37 -0.54 -4.69 1.73
CA LEU A 37 -1.26 -4.56 0.47
C LEU A 37 -0.34 -4.03 -0.61
N ALA A 38 -0.33 -4.72 -1.75
CA ALA A 38 0.29 -4.21 -2.98
C ALA A 38 -0.82 -4.06 -4.02
N VAL A 39 -0.84 -2.93 -4.70
CA VAL A 39 -1.87 -2.61 -5.67
C VAL A 39 -1.29 -2.63 -7.08
N ALA A 40 -1.86 -3.47 -7.94
CA ALA A 40 -1.54 -3.48 -9.36
C ALA A 40 -2.38 -2.38 -10.00
N SER A 41 -1.71 -1.28 -10.39
CA SER A 41 -2.41 -0.15 -10.99
C SER A 41 -1.95 0.05 -12.43
N MET A 42 -2.91 0.38 -13.28
CA MET A 42 -2.63 0.70 -14.66
C MET A 42 -2.75 2.20 -14.86
N PRO A 43 -1.97 2.79 -15.78
CA PRO A 43 -2.11 4.21 -16.06
C PRO A 43 -3.54 4.55 -16.46
N PRO A 44 -4.11 5.66 -15.94
CA PRO A 44 -5.48 6.05 -16.27
C PRO A 44 -5.74 6.16 -17.76
N SER A 45 -4.72 6.52 -18.55
CA SER A 45 -4.84 6.63 -20.00
C SER A 45 -5.26 5.33 -20.67
N LEU A 46 -4.95 4.18 -20.08
CA LEU A 46 -5.34 2.89 -20.64
C LEU A 46 -6.84 2.61 -20.47
N PHE A 47 -7.45 3.19 -19.45
CA PHE A 47 -8.88 3.04 -19.21
C PHE A 47 -9.71 3.98 -20.06
N LEU A 48 -9.10 5.03 -20.60
CA LEU A 48 -9.78 6.01 -21.45
C LEU A 48 -9.93 5.54 -22.89
N THR A 49 -9.16 4.54 -23.31
CA THR A 49 -9.19 4.01 -24.65
C THR A 49 -10.25 2.93 -24.75
N GLU A 50 -11.48 3.33 -25.03
CA GLU A 50 -12.62 2.43 -25.26
C GLU A 50 -12.94 1.47 -24.10
N GLY A 51 -12.47 1.77 -22.89
CA GLY A 51 -12.73 0.92 -21.74
C GLY A 51 -12.04 -0.42 -21.80
N PHE A 52 -11.05 -0.57 -22.68
CA PHE A 52 -10.37 -1.84 -22.90
C PHE A 52 -8.93 -1.76 -22.40
N VAL A 53 -8.58 -2.63 -21.45
CA VAL A 53 -7.20 -2.79 -20.99
C VAL A 53 -6.70 -4.11 -21.57
N PRO A 54 -5.58 -4.11 -22.31
CA PRO A 54 -5.04 -5.37 -22.82
C PRO A 54 -4.78 -6.35 -21.68
N GLU A 55 -5.33 -7.54 -21.82
CA GLU A 55 -5.23 -8.57 -20.79
C GLU A 55 -3.78 -8.92 -20.46
N GLU A 56 -2.92 -8.94 -21.48
CA GLU A 56 -1.51 -9.24 -21.30
C GLU A 56 -0.80 -8.21 -20.42
N LEU A 57 -1.11 -6.93 -20.60
CA LEU A 57 -0.53 -5.88 -19.78
C LEU A 57 -0.99 -5.99 -18.33
N LEU A 58 -2.24 -6.32 -18.13
CA LEU A 58 -2.79 -6.48 -16.80
C LEU A 58 -2.15 -7.67 -16.09
N GLU A 59 -1.97 -8.77 -16.80
CA GLU A 59 -1.33 -9.96 -16.22
C GLU A 59 0.14 -9.70 -15.86
N GLU A 60 0.86 -8.95 -16.68
CA GLU A 60 2.24 -8.57 -16.39
C GLU A 60 2.31 -7.70 -15.14
N GLU A 61 1.40 -6.73 -15.05
CA GLU A 61 1.36 -5.83 -13.88
C GLU A 61 1.02 -6.60 -12.61
N LYS A 62 0.10 -7.56 -12.69
CA LYS A 62 -0.23 -8.41 -11.55
C LYS A 62 0.98 -9.23 -11.10
N LYS A 63 1.73 -9.80 -12.05
CA LYS A 63 2.92 -10.59 -11.73
C LYS A 63 3.98 -9.74 -11.06
N ARG A 64 4.21 -8.54 -11.59
CA ARG A 64 5.18 -7.62 -11.02
C ARG A 64 4.78 -7.22 -9.59
N THR A 65 3.51 -6.93 -9.41
CA THR A 65 2.97 -6.53 -8.11
C THR A 65 3.00 -7.68 -7.12
N GLN A 66 2.72 -8.89 -7.57
CA GLN A 66 2.81 -10.08 -6.72
C GLN A 66 4.25 -10.30 -6.23
N ALA A 67 5.24 -10.08 -7.11
CA ALA A 67 6.64 -10.20 -6.73
C ALA A 67 7.02 -9.16 -5.66
N VAL A 68 6.50 -7.94 -5.80
CA VAL A 68 6.69 -6.88 -4.80
C VAL A 68 6.09 -7.28 -3.46
N LEU A 69 4.88 -7.80 -3.49
CA LEU A 69 4.19 -8.26 -2.28
C LEU A 69 4.96 -9.38 -1.59
N ASP A 70 5.41 -10.37 -2.36
CA ASP A 70 6.15 -11.51 -1.83
C ASP A 70 7.46 -11.07 -1.20
N GLU A 71 8.15 -10.11 -1.82
CA GLU A 71 9.37 -9.52 -1.27
C GLU A 71 9.10 -8.83 0.06
N GLY A 72 8.01 -8.06 0.14
CA GLY A 72 7.64 -7.37 1.37
C GLY A 72 7.33 -8.34 2.51
N ILE A 73 6.57 -9.38 2.22
CA ILE A 73 6.24 -10.41 3.21
C ILE A 73 7.51 -11.12 3.69
N ARG A 74 8.40 -11.46 2.76
CA ARG A 74 9.66 -12.12 3.10
C ARG A 74 10.52 -11.21 3.99
N THR A 75 10.63 -9.94 3.64
CA THR A 75 11.41 -8.97 4.42
C THR A 75 10.90 -8.86 5.85
N LEU A 76 9.59 -8.79 6.03
CA LEU A 76 8.99 -8.75 7.36
C LEU A 76 9.26 -10.03 8.13
N ARG A 77 9.10 -11.17 7.48
CA ARG A 77 9.31 -12.47 8.11
C ARG A 77 10.75 -12.65 8.57
N GLU A 78 11.73 -12.23 7.76
CA GLU A 78 13.14 -12.33 8.11
C GLU A 78 13.49 -11.49 9.33
N LYS A 79 12.71 -10.45 9.59
CA LYS A 79 12.90 -9.59 10.77
C LYS A 79 12.03 -10.02 11.95
N GLY A 80 11.35 -11.15 11.83
CA GLY A 80 10.53 -11.68 12.90
C GLY A 80 9.11 -11.14 12.96
N PHE A 81 8.67 -10.44 11.93
CA PHE A 81 7.31 -9.90 11.87
C PHE A 81 6.46 -10.72 10.91
N ASN A 82 5.23 -11.01 11.33
CA ASN A 82 4.28 -11.74 10.49
C ASN A 82 3.24 -10.79 9.89
N ALA A 83 2.96 -10.96 8.61
CA ALA A 83 1.94 -10.17 7.94
C ALA A 83 1.18 -11.03 6.95
N THR A 84 -0.10 -10.68 6.74
CA THR A 84 -0.93 -11.32 5.73
C THR A 84 -0.89 -10.45 4.48
N GLY A 85 -0.55 -11.04 3.35
CA GLY A 85 -0.43 -10.32 2.09
C GLY A 85 -1.75 -10.26 1.33
N HIS A 86 -1.96 -9.13 0.65
CA HIS A 86 -3.12 -8.91 -0.20
C HIS A 86 -2.68 -8.25 -1.50
N LEU A 87 -3.22 -8.72 -2.60
CA LEU A 87 -3.02 -8.12 -3.91
C LEU A 87 -4.35 -7.55 -4.37
N ALA A 88 -4.34 -6.30 -4.78
CA ALA A 88 -5.53 -5.66 -5.35
C ALA A 88 -5.19 -5.10 -6.72
N VAL A 89 -6.21 -4.92 -7.55
CA VAL A 89 -6.09 -4.33 -8.87
C VAL A 89 -7.01 -3.12 -8.92
N GLY A 90 -6.45 -1.96 -9.24
CA GLY A 90 -7.25 -0.76 -9.31
C GLY A 90 -6.47 0.51 -9.02
N GLU A 91 -7.17 1.53 -8.57
CA GLU A 91 -6.57 2.79 -8.19
C GLU A 91 -6.09 2.69 -6.73
N PRO A 92 -4.82 3.04 -6.44
CA PRO A 92 -4.26 2.80 -5.11
C PRO A 92 -5.05 3.35 -3.93
N VAL A 93 -5.47 4.60 -3.99
CA VAL A 93 -6.22 5.20 -2.86
C VAL A 93 -7.52 4.47 -2.62
N GLU A 94 -8.25 4.17 -3.70
CA GLU A 94 -9.52 3.44 -3.60
C GLU A 94 -9.33 2.06 -3.00
N GLU A 95 -8.32 1.32 -3.48
CA GLU A 95 -8.10 -0.04 -3.02
C GLU A 95 -7.59 -0.10 -1.59
N ILE A 96 -6.75 0.85 -1.19
CA ILE A 96 -6.29 0.95 0.19
C ILE A 96 -7.48 1.19 1.13
N CYS A 97 -8.33 2.15 0.79
CA CYS A 97 -9.49 2.48 1.62
C CYS A 97 -10.50 1.33 1.66
N ARG A 98 -10.72 0.68 0.52
CA ARG A 98 -11.66 -0.44 0.44
C ARG A 98 -11.21 -1.59 1.33
N LEU A 99 -9.93 -1.97 1.21
CA LEU A 99 -9.42 -3.10 1.98
C LEU A 99 -9.35 -2.79 3.48
N ALA A 100 -8.96 -1.55 3.83
CA ALA A 100 -8.93 -1.15 5.23
C ALA A 100 -10.32 -1.26 5.86
N LYS A 101 -11.34 -0.91 5.09
CA LYS A 101 -12.71 -1.02 5.55
C LYS A 101 -13.16 -2.47 5.66
N GLU A 102 -12.88 -3.29 4.64
CA GLU A 102 -13.23 -4.70 4.64
C GLU A 102 -12.63 -5.46 5.81
N LEU A 103 -11.36 -5.18 6.10
CA LEU A 103 -10.63 -5.85 7.17
C LEU A 103 -10.87 -5.22 8.54
N SER A 104 -11.58 -4.10 8.59
CA SER A 104 -11.78 -3.32 9.81
C SER A 104 -10.45 -2.88 10.43
N CYS A 105 -9.52 -2.43 9.57
CA CYS A 105 -8.25 -1.91 10.03
C CYS A 105 -8.45 -0.57 10.75
N ASP A 106 -7.66 -0.33 11.77
CA ASP A 106 -7.74 0.92 12.53
C ASP A 106 -6.53 1.84 12.31
N LEU A 107 -5.55 1.39 11.53
CA LEU A 107 -4.42 2.21 11.14
C LEU A 107 -3.96 1.83 9.74
N ILE A 108 -3.79 2.83 8.89
CA ILE A 108 -3.17 2.66 7.56
C ILE A 108 -1.79 3.30 7.63
N VAL A 109 -0.77 2.59 7.14
CA VAL A 109 0.61 3.10 7.06
C VAL A 109 1.03 3.18 5.61
N VAL A 110 1.59 4.32 5.21
CA VAL A 110 2.17 4.50 3.87
C VAL A 110 3.53 5.19 3.99
N GLY A 111 4.45 4.87 3.09
CA GLY A 111 5.73 5.56 3.01
C GLY A 111 5.64 6.72 2.03
N HIS A 112 6.36 7.79 2.31
CA HIS A 112 6.39 8.94 1.43
C HIS A 112 7.76 9.63 1.50
N ASN A 113 8.30 9.97 0.33
CA ASN A 113 9.54 10.74 0.24
C ASN A 113 9.17 12.18 -0.14
N GLN A 114 9.55 13.12 0.73
CA GLN A 114 9.24 14.53 0.52
C GLN A 114 9.98 15.14 -0.66
N ASN A 115 11.08 14.51 -1.09
CA ASN A 115 11.91 15.04 -2.17
C ASN A 115 11.53 14.51 -3.55
N THR A 116 10.55 13.63 -3.63
CA THR A 116 10.09 13.10 -4.93
C THR A 116 8.59 13.30 -5.08
N SER A 117 8.19 13.82 -6.24
CA SER A 117 6.78 13.98 -6.55
C SER A 117 6.11 12.65 -6.89
N PHE A 118 6.92 11.64 -7.22
CA PHE A 118 6.43 10.33 -7.60
C PHE A 118 5.68 9.64 -6.46
N ALA A 119 6.19 9.75 -5.26
CA ALA A 119 5.58 9.12 -4.09
C ALA A 119 4.23 9.74 -3.72
N ALA A 120 3.96 10.96 -4.16
CA ALA A 120 2.68 11.62 -3.88
C ALA A 120 1.50 10.85 -4.45
N ARG A 121 1.72 10.00 -5.45
CA ARG A 121 0.66 9.22 -6.08
C ARG A 121 0.07 8.16 -5.15
N TRP A 122 0.78 7.80 -4.09
CA TRP A 122 0.31 6.76 -3.16
C TRP A 122 -0.75 7.26 -2.19
N TRP A 123 -0.70 8.53 -1.84
CA TRP A 123 -1.71 9.09 -0.96
C TRP A 123 -2.54 10.18 -1.64
N LYS A 124 -2.21 10.51 -2.88
CA LYS A 124 -3.05 11.33 -3.74
C LYS A 124 -3.52 10.45 -4.89
N GLY A 125 -4.82 10.27 -5.01
CA GLY A 125 -5.39 9.48 -6.09
C GLY A 125 -5.22 10.15 -7.45
N SER A 126 -5.35 9.37 -8.51
CA SER A 126 -5.22 9.86 -9.89
C SER A 126 -6.29 10.88 -10.27
N VAL A 127 -7.38 10.93 -9.53
CA VAL A 127 -8.49 11.87 -9.78
C VAL A 127 -8.54 12.99 -8.73
N GLY A 128 -7.42 13.24 -8.05
CA GLY A 128 -7.32 14.32 -7.08
C GLY A 128 -7.79 13.96 -5.67
N ALA A 129 -8.32 12.78 -5.48
CA ALA A 129 -8.69 12.31 -4.15
C ALA A 129 -7.43 11.99 -3.35
N THR A 130 -7.39 12.33 -2.08
CA THR A 130 -6.26 12.02 -1.21
C THR A 130 -6.65 10.93 -0.23
N LEU A 131 -5.65 10.17 0.21
CA LEU A 131 -5.88 9.10 1.16
C LEU A 131 -6.43 9.66 2.48
N SER A 132 -5.95 10.82 2.90
CA SER A 132 -6.41 11.44 4.14
C SER A 132 -7.89 11.85 4.10
N ASP A 133 -8.44 12.11 2.92
CA ASP A 133 -9.84 12.50 2.78
C ASP A 133 -10.79 11.31 2.84
N TYR A 134 -10.31 10.12 2.48
CA TYR A 134 -11.18 8.95 2.31
C TYR A 134 -10.84 7.77 3.22
N ALA A 135 -9.75 7.85 3.97
CA ALA A 135 -9.37 6.76 4.85
C ALA A 135 -10.45 6.50 5.91
N PRO A 136 -10.86 5.25 6.12
CA PRO A 136 -11.86 4.92 7.11
C PRO A 136 -11.32 4.88 8.55
N CYS A 137 -10.02 5.13 8.72
CA CYS A 137 -9.35 5.02 10.01
C CYS A 137 -8.15 5.96 10.06
N SER A 138 -7.35 5.86 11.12
CA SER A 138 -6.14 6.67 11.27
C SER A 138 -5.12 6.38 10.17
N LEU A 139 -4.35 7.40 9.81
CA LEU A 139 -3.34 7.31 8.76
C LEU A 139 -1.99 7.74 9.31
N LEU A 140 -0.98 6.90 9.13
CA LEU A 140 0.39 7.22 9.46
C LEU A 140 1.20 7.29 8.17
N ILE A 141 1.84 8.42 7.94
CA ILE A 141 2.71 8.62 6.79
C ILE A 141 4.15 8.58 7.28
N ALA A 142 4.88 7.53 6.90
CA ALA A 142 6.28 7.39 7.28
C ALA A 142 7.10 8.20 6.28
N LEU A 143 7.60 9.35 6.72
CA LEU A 143 8.31 10.27 5.86
C LEU A 143 9.80 9.95 5.77
N SER A 144 10.36 10.05 4.58
CA SER A 144 11.80 9.97 4.38
C SER A 144 12.27 11.24 3.67
N ARG A 145 13.54 11.57 3.89
CA ARG A 145 14.17 12.80 3.36
C ARG A 145 15.53 12.47 2.78
N SER A 146 15.58 11.63 1.82
CA SER A 146 16.86 11.32 1.19
C SER A 146 17.13 12.19 -0.02
#